data_026bf921bce9de440e4432d926cacf78
#
_entry.id   026bf921bce9de440e4432d926cacf78
#
_cell.length_a   1.000
_cell.length_b   1.000
_cell.length_c   1.000
_cell.angle_alpha   90.00
_cell.angle_beta   90.00
_cell.angle_gamma   90.00
#
_symmetry.space_group_name_H-M   'P 1'
#
loop_
_entity.id
_entity.type
_entity.pdbx_description
1 polymer ?
#
loop_
_entity_poly.entity_id
_entity_poly.type
_entity_poly.pdbx_seq_one_letter_code
_entity_poly.pdbx_strand_id
1 'polypeptide(L)'
;MTTTPILILSGKGKTGRRVAAQLDRRGVPYRLASRSSERRFDWYDESTWADTLAGVDTAYLAPPVGPTGLTQAGKFIAQARGLRRLVLLSGRGVGSPGRDFAVYDGQLELESVVQASDLDWTIVQPAWFAQNFSEDFLRYHVLAGELRLSTGTGAEAWIDTNDVGDVMTTALLDPAYVGRVLPLSGPRTLTMTEIAAELSTAAGRTISYVDLNPEAHVAEMLEQGLIQEDAEAVRDLFAVIRNHRSEYVSDGVEQVLGRPARDFTDWARETAKTGVWDQ
;
A
#
# COMPACT_ATOMS: atom_id res chain seq x y z
N MET A 1 33.29 -8.08 -0.29
CA MET A 1 32.74 -6.80 0.21
C MET A 1 31.38 -7.12 0.83
N THR A 2 31.22 -6.98 2.11
CA THR A 2 29.92 -7.13 2.78
C THR A 2 29.08 -5.94 2.38
N THR A 3 28.10 -6.16 1.50
CA THR A 3 27.12 -5.12 1.13
C THR A 3 26.25 -4.81 2.35
N THR A 4 26.12 -3.53 2.67
CA THR A 4 25.25 -3.06 3.76
C THR A 4 23.81 -3.57 3.53
N PRO A 5 23.16 -4.18 4.53
CA PRO A 5 21.81 -4.71 4.35
C PRO A 5 20.78 -3.57 4.17
N ILE A 6 19.78 -3.78 3.33
CA ILE A 6 18.64 -2.88 3.19
C ILE A 6 17.69 -3.09 4.37
N LEU A 7 17.31 -2.01 5.04
CA LEU A 7 16.31 -2.06 6.11
C LEU A 7 14.90 -2.09 5.53
N ILE A 8 14.09 -3.05 5.97
CA ILE A 8 12.67 -3.16 5.59
C ILE A 8 11.82 -2.91 6.84
N LEU A 9 11.33 -1.69 6.98
CA LEU A 9 10.37 -1.30 8.01
C LEU A 9 8.98 -1.84 7.63
N SER A 10 8.23 -2.33 8.61
CA SER A 10 6.95 -3.03 8.36
C SER A 10 7.07 -4.26 7.44
N GLY A 11 8.20 -4.96 7.52
CA GLY A 11 8.56 -6.07 6.63
C GLY A 11 7.60 -7.26 6.59
N LYS A 12 6.69 -7.39 7.57
CA LYS A 12 5.63 -8.42 7.58
C LYS A 12 4.34 -7.98 6.87
N GLY A 13 4.23 -6.72 6.49
CA GLY A 13 3.09 -6.19 5.75
C GLY A 13 3.01 -6.70 4.30
N LYS A 14 1.88 -6.41 3.63
CA LYS A 14 1.60 -6.86 2.25
C LYS A 14 2.72 -6.51 1.25
N THR A 15 3.23 -5.30 1.30
CA THR A 15 4.29 -4.82 0.40
C THR A 15 5.69 -5.19 0.91
N GLY A 16 5.96 -5.05 2.22
CA GLY A 16 7.27 -5.32 2.80
C GLY A 16 7.76 -6.76 2.60
N ARG A 17 6.87 -7.77 2.75
CA ARG A 17 7.25 -9.17 2.49
C ARG A 17 7.53 -9.44 1.01
N ARG A 18 6.91 -8.69 0.09
CA ARG A 18 7.18 -8.79 -1.35
C ARG A 18 8.50 -8.16 -1.73
N VAL A 19 8.84 -7.02 -1.13
CA VAL A 19 10.17 -6.42 -1.23
C VAL A 19 11.23 -7.39 -0.71
N ALA A 20 11.03 -7.99 0.47
CA ALA A 20 11.94 -8.99 1.02
C ALA A 20 12.15 -10.17 0.05
N ALA A 21 11.07 -10.74 -0.47
CA ALA A 21 11.14 -11.85 -1.42
C ALA A 21 11.85 -11.48 -2.74
N GLN A 22 11.75 -10.22 -3.19
CA GLN A 22 12.48 -9.74 -4.37
C GLN A 22 13.97 -9.57 -4.08
N LEU A 23 14.33 -9.08 -2.91
CA LEU A 23 15.74 -8.97 -2.49
C LEU A 23 16.37 -10.36 -2.33
N ASP A 24 15.65 -11.34 -1.77
CA ASP A 24 16.09 -12.74 -1.70
C ASP A 24 16.42 -13.30 -3.11
N ARG A 25 15.50 -13.13 -4.07
CA ARG A 25 15.72 -13.60 -5.46
C ARG A 25 16.93 -12.97 -6.13
N ARG A 26 17.30 -11.76 -5.72
CA ARG A 26 18.45 -11.01 -6.25
C ARG A 26 19.73 -11.21 -5.42
N GLY A 27 19.68 -11.98 -4.34
CA GLY A 27 20.82 -12.21 -3.45
C GLY A 27 21.28 -10.94 -2.73
N VAL A 28 20.38 -9.97 -2.52
CA VAL A 28 20.68 -8.70 -1.85
C VAL A 28 20.37 -8.85 -0.35
N PRO A 29 21.34 -8.60 0.54
CA PRO A 29 21.10 -8.71 1.97
C PRO A 29 20.13 -7.63 2.46
N TYR A 30 19.23 -8.03 3.37
CA TYR A 30 18.28 -7.12 4.00
C TYR A 30 18.07 -7.46 5.47
N ARG A 31 17.47 -6.54 6.20
CA ARG A 31 17.08 -6.69 7.61
C ARG A 31 15.60 -6.34 7.75
N LEU A 32 14.80 -7.27 8.25
CA LEU A 32 13.41 -7.00 8.62
C LEU A 32 13.36 -6.31 9.98
N ALA A 33 12.60 -5.22 10.07
CA ALA A 33 12.33 -4.52 11.31
C ALA A 33 10.85 -4.63 11.69
N SER A 34 10.59 -5.17 12.87
CA SER A 34 9.26 -5.34 13.44
C SER A 34 9.35 -5.51 14.97
N ARG A 35 8.23 -5.46 15.67
CA ARG A 35 8.17 -5.71 17.11
C ARG A 35 8.67 -7.10 17.53
N SER A 36 8.71 -8.05 16.60
CA SER A 36 9.16 -9.44 16.84
C SER A 36 10.43 -9.84 16.10
N SER A 37 11.18 -8.89 15.52
CA SER A 37 12.48 -9.16 14.91
C SER A 37 13.58 -9.21 15.98
N GLU A 38 14.75 -9.80 15.64
CA GLU A 38 15.92 -9.88 16.51
C GLU A 38 16.32 -8.50 17.03
N ARG A 39 16.38 -7.51 16.15
CA ARG A 39 16.42 -6.09 16.51
C ARG A 39 14.99 -5.58 16.52
N ARG A 40 14.44 -5.45 17.73
CA ARG A 40 13.08 -4.97 17.92
C ARG A 40 12.93 -3.57 17.33
N PHE A 41 11.87 -3.37 16.55
CA PHE A 41 11.47 -2.07 16.06
C PHE A 41 10.00 -1.83 16.39
N ASP A 42 9.71 -0.70 16.99
CA ASP A 42 8.35 -0.25 17.27
C ASP A 42 8.22 1.22 16.90
N TRP A 43 7.24 1.55 16.07
CA TRP A 43 6.97 2.93 15.67
C TRP A 43 6.66 3.87 16.86
N TYR A 44 6.12 3.32 17.94
CA TYR A 44 5.69 4.07 19.12
C TYR A 44 6.69 3.99 20.28
N ASP A 45 7.86 3.38 20.07
CA ASP A 45 8.96 3.29 21.02
C ASP A 45 10.27 3.77 20.36
N GLU A 46 10.52 5.08 20.48
CA GLU A 46 11.68 5.74 19.85
C GLU A 46 13.02 5.15 20.32
N SER A 47 13.08 4.52 21.51
CA SER A 47 14.30 3.88 21.99
C SER A 47 14.78 2.72 21.11
N THR A 48 13.89 2.15 20.30
CA THR A 48 14.19 1.03 19.38
C THR A 48 14.79 1.48 18.04
N TRP A 49 14.73 2.77 17.72
CA TRP A 49 15.05 3.27 16.38
C TRP A 49 16.54 3.27 16.08
N ALA A 50 17.35 3.74 17.03
CA ALA A 50 18.80 3.86 16.84
C ALA A 50 19.47 2.50 16.54
N ASP A 51 19.12 1.45 17.29
CA ASP A 51 19.64 0.10 17.07
C ASP A 51 19.16 -0.49 15.73
N THR A 52 17.92 -0.20 15.35
CA THR A 52 17.37 -0.61 14.04
C THR A 52 18.14 0.01 12.87
N LEU A 53 18.52 1.28 12.97
CA LEU A 53 19.29 2.01 11.96
C LEU A 53 20.79 1.66 11.93
N ALA A 54 21.31 1.03 12.99
CA ALA A 54 22.74 0.74 13.07
C ALA A 54 23.22 -0.17 11.94
N GLY A 55 24.20 0.32 11.14
CA GLY A 55 24.81 -0.43 10.04
C GLY A 55 23.90 -0.61 8.82
N VAL A 56 22.97 0.32 8.58
CA VAL A 56 22.17 0.41 7.34
C VAL A 56 22.29 1.81 6.76
N ASP A 57 22.24 1.92 5.43
CA ASP A 57 22.26 3.19 4.71
C ASP A 57 21.07 3.35 3.74
N THR A 58 20.31 2.29 3.55
CA THR A 58 19.17 2.22 2.63
C THR A 58 17.98 1.62 3.34
N ALA A 59 16.79 2.22 3.22
CA ALA A 59 15.57 1.73 3.84
C ALA A 59 14.36 1.78 2.91
N TYR A 60 13.53 0.75 3.02
CA TYR A 60 12.13 0.74 2.62
C TYR A 60 11.28 1.12 3.83
N LEU A 61 10.35 2.06 3.65
CA LEU A 61 9.46 2.54 4.68
C LEU A 61 8.00 2.44 4.23
N ALA A 62 7.22 1.60 4.92
CA ALA A 62 5.76 1.66 4.91
C ALA A 62 5.32 2.21 6.28
N PRO A 63 4.71 3.42 6.31
CA PRO A 63 4.30 4.02 7.57
C PRO A 63 3.14 3.24 8.20
N PRO A 64 2.92 3.33 9.51
CA PRO A 64 1.69 2.87 10.13
C PRO A 64 0.49 3.64 9.59
N VAL A 65 -0.67 2.98 9.60
CA VAL A 65 -1.93 3.60 9.19
C VAL A 65 -2.38 4.63 10.26
N GLY A 66 -3.04 5.68 9.80
CA GLY A 66 -3.63 6.72 10.65
C GLY A 66 -2.67 7.88 10.98
N PRO A 67 -3.22 9.01 11.45
CA PRO A 67 -2.49 10.27 11.64
C PRO A 67 -1.30 10.13 12.60
N THR A 68 -1.49 9.44 13.72
CA THR A 68 -0.42 9.20 14.71
C THR A 68 0.73 8.40 14.10
N GLY A 69 0.43 7.38 13.28
CA GLY A 69 1.44 6.56 12.61
C GLY A 69 2.28 7.37 11.62
N LEU A 70 1.64 8.22 10.84
CA LEU A 70 2.31 9.11 9.89
C LEU A 70 3.23 10.12 10.60
N THR A 71 2.77 10.70 11.70
CA THR A 71 3.59 11.58 12.55
C THR A 71 4.83 10.86 13.09
N GLN A 72 4.68 9.62 13.57
CA GLN A 72 5.83 8.84 14.05
C GLN A 72 6.82 8.51 12.92
N ALA A 73 6.33 8.22 11.72
CA ALA A 73 7.20 8.02 10.56
C ALA A 73 8.01 9.29 10.22
N GLY A 74 7.39 10.47 10.30
CA GLY A 74 8.09 11.75 10.12
C GLY A 74 9.19 11.97 11.16
N LYS A 75 8.91 11.70 12.45
CA LYS A 75 9.92 11.76 13.52
C LYS A 75 11.07 10.77 13.31
N PHE A 76 10.76 9.55 12.88
CA PHE A 76 11.76 8.54 12.55
C PHE A 76 12.71 9.04 11.46
N ILE A 77 12.17 9.61 10.38
CA ILE A 77 12.97 10.14 9.27
C ILE A 77 13.89 11.27 9.76
N ALA A 78 13.37 12.20 10.57
CA ALA A 78 14.17 13.30 11.15
C ALA A 78 15.31 12.80 12.04
N GLN A 79 15.20 11.62 12.64
CA GLN A 79 16.21 11.00 13.51
C GLN A 79 17.08 9.96 12.79
N ALA A 80 16.83 9.64 11.52
CA ALA A 80 17.48 8.57 10.77
C ALA A 80 18.92 8.91 10.34
N ARG A 81 19.78 9.22 11.32
CA ARG A 81 21.19 9.54 11.08
C ARG A 81 21.93 8.35 10.47
N GLY A 82 22.66 8.61 9.39
CA GLY A 82 23.41 7.59 8.65
C GLY A 82 22.60 6.91 7.55
N LEU A 83 21.29 7.08 7.52
CA LEU A 83 20.49 6.71 6.36
C LEU A 83 20.82 7.66 5.20
N ARG A 84 21.02 7.13 4.03
CA ARG A 84 21.30 7.88 2.81
C ARG A 84 20.16 7.77 1.82
N ARG A 85 19.58 6.58 1.67
CA ARG A 85 18.52 6.32 0.70
C ARG A 85 17.24 5.85 1.38
N LEU A 86 16.12 6.41 0.95
CA LEU A 86 14.80 6.05 1.44
C LEU A 86 13.81 5.83 0.29
N VAL A 87 13.12 4.70 0.28
CA VAL A 87 11.94 4.48 -0.58
C VAL A 87 10.70 4.43 0.29
N LEU A 88 9.86 5.45 0.16
CA LEU A 88 8.62 5.60 0.92
C LEU A 88 7.44 4.98 0.16
N LEU A 89 6.64 4.17 0.85
CA LEU A 89 5.30 3.80 0.41
C LEU A 89 4.30 4.87 0.86
N SER A 90 3.64 5.49 -0.08
CA SER A 90 2.57 6.47 0.13
C SER A 90 1.26 5.98 -0.52
N GLY A 91 0.40 6.87 -0.98
CA GLY A 91 -0.86 6.57 -1.64
C GLY A 91 -1.08 7.38 -2.92
N ARG A 92 -1.75 6.80 -3.90
CA ARG A 92 -2.05 7.46 -5.17
C ARG A 92 -3.07 8.59 -4.97
N GLY A 93 -2.75 9.76 -5.51
CA GLY A 93 -3.59 10.95 -5.39
C GLY A 93 -3.08 11.98 -4.37
N VAL A 94 -2.17 11.59 -3.48
CA VAL A 94 -1.51 12.51 -2.55
C VAL A 94 -0.82 13.63 -3.34
N GLY A 95 -1.09 14.89 -2.97
CA GLY A 95 -0.50 16.07 -3.60
C GLY A 95 -0.90 16.30 -5.07
N SER A 96 -1.85 15.55 -5.61
CA SER A 96 -2.28 15.72 -7.00
C SER A 96 -3.24 16.91 -7.13
N PRO A 97 -3.07 17.80 -8.12
CA PRO A 97 -3.97 18.93 -8.33
C PRO A 97 -5.43 18.50 -8.47
N GLY A 98 -6.33 19.19 -7.79
CA GLY A 98 -7.77 18.87 -7.78
C GLY A 98 -8.17 17.62 -7.00
N ARG A 99 -7.26 17.10 -6.19
CA ARG A 99 -7.46 15.94 -5.31
C ARG A 99 -7.11 16.28 -3.86
N ASP A 100 -7.49 17.48 -3.44
CA ASP A 100 -7.29 17.98 -2.09
C ASP A 100 -8.34 17.35 -1.16
N PHE A 101 -8.10 16.11 -0.75
CA PHE A 101 -8.93 15.39 0.21
C PHE A 101 -8.22 15.35 1.56
N ALA A 102 -8.89 15.79 2.62
CA ALA A 102 -8.35 15.80 3.98
C ALA A 102 -7.83 14.42 4.43
N VAL A 103 -8.38 13.34 3.89
CA VAL A 103 -7.90 11.97 4.16
C VAL A 103 -6.44 11.75 3.73
N TYR A 104 -5.90 12.59 2.85
CA TYR A 104 -4.51 12.53 2.40
C TYR A 104 -3.57 13.52 3.10
N ASP A 105 -4.06 14.40 3.97
CA ASP A 105 -3.25 15.46 4.60
C ASP A 105 -2.04 14.90 5.34
N GLY A 106 -2.22 13.83 6.11
CA GLY A 106 -1.11 13.19 6.82
C GLY A 106 -0.06 12.57 5.90
N GLN A 107 -0.48 11.95 4.79
CA GLN A 107 0.45 11.44 3.78
C GLN A 107 1.19 12.56 3.07
N LEU A 108 0.49 13.65 2.73
CA LEU A 108 1.11 14.83 2.10
C LEU A 108 2.16 15.48 3.01
N GLU A 109 1.86 15.58 4.31
CA GLU A 109 2.83 16.07 5.30
C GLU A 109 4.06 15.16 5.37
N LEU A 110 3.87 13.84 5.44
CA LEU A 110 4.99 12.89 5.45
C LEU A 110 5.82 12.93 4.17
N GLU A 111 5.19 13.02 3.01
CA GLU A 111 5.90 13.21 1.73
C GLU A 111 6.72 14.50 1.73
N SER A 112 6.16 15.59 2.27
CA SER A 112 6.86 16.87 2.39
C SER A 112 8.08 16.79 3.30
N VAL A 113 7.98 16.05 4.42
CA VAL A 113 9.14 15.78 5.32
C VAL A 113 10.22 15.00 4.58
N VAL A 114 9.85 13.97 3.80
CA VAL A 114 10.79 13.18 3.00
C VAL A 114 11.46 14.03 1.92
N GLN A 115 10.69 14.83 1.18
CA GLN A 115 11.19 15.68 0.12
C GLN A 115 12.11 16.80 0.62
N ALA A 116 11.87 17.30 1.83
CA ALA A 116 12.69 18.30 2.48
C ALA A 116 13.95 17.74 3.17
N SER A 117 14.10 16.41 3.25
CA SER A 117 15.26 15.77 3.87
C SER A 117 16.47 15.74 2.93
N ASP A 118 17.66 15.53 3.49
CA ASP A 118 18.90 15.33 2.73
C ASP A 118 19.06 13.90 2.18
N LEU A 119 17.97 13.09 2.19
CA LEU A 119 18.00 11.71 1.74
C LEU A 119 17.87 11.62 0.20
N ASP A 120 18.51 10.62 -0.38
CA ASP A 120 18.23 10.13 -1.73
C ASP A 120 16.85 9.45 -1.72
N TRP A 121 15.76 10.21 -1.77
CA TRP A 121 14.41 9.67 -1.61
C TRP A 121 13.78 9.23 -2.93
N THR A 122 12.85 8.28 -2.83
CA THR A 122 11.85 7.95 -3.85
C THR A 122 10.52 7.74 -3.13
N ILE A 123 9.44 8.30 -3.66
CA ILE A 123 8.09 8.14 -3.13
C ILE A 123 7.28 7.30 -4.12
N VAL A 124 6.72 6.20 -3.66
CA VAL A 124 5.87 5.33 -4.48
C VAL A 124 4.43 5.50 -4.02
N GLN A 125 3.56 5.90 -4.94
CA GLN A 125 2.15 6.21 -4.70
C GLN A 125 1.24 5.17 -5.39
N PRO A 126 1.02 3.98 -4.81
CA PRO A 126 0.17 2.97 -5.42
C PRO A 126 -1.32 3.29 -5.26
N ALA A 127 -2.11 2.83 -6.22
CA ALA A 127 -3.56 2.67 -6.14
C ALA A 127 -3.96 1.65 -5.07
N TRP A 128 -5.26 1.46 -4.85
CA TRP A 128 -5.78 0.42 -3.97
C TRP A 128 -5.28 -0.97 -4.37
N PHE A 129 -4.90 -1.77 -3.37
CA PHE A 129 -4.32 -3.09 -3.58
C PHE A 129 -5.38 -4.15 -3.90
N ALA A 130 -5.21 -4.90 -4.97
CA ALA A 130 -6.01 -6.08 -5.26
C ALA A 130 -5.99 -7.08 -4.09
N GLN A 131 -4.88 -7.20 -3.38
CA GLN A 131 -4.73 -8.06 -2.22
C GLN A 131 -5.63 -7.71 -1.03
N ASN A 132 -6.29 -6.57 -1.03
CA ASN A 132 -7.30 -6.29 -0.02
C ASN A 132 -8.46 -7.30 -0.07
N PHE A 133 -8.75 -7.86 -1.25
CA PHE A 133 -9.78 -8.91 -1.42
C PHE A 133 -9.32 -10.32 -1.00
N SER A 134 -8.04 -10.52 -0.69
CA SER A 134 -7.51 -11.86 -0.32
C SER A 134 -6.75 -11.90 1.00
N GLU A 135 -6.16 -10.78 1.42
CA GLU A 135 -5.21 -10.73 2.53
C GLU A 135 -5.61 -9.73 3.62
N ASP A 136 -6.73 -9.00 3.44
CA ASP A 136 -7.14 -7.91 4.32
C ASP A 136 -8.67 -7.80 4.42
N PHE A 137 -9.18 -6.68 4.94
CA PHE A 137 -10.56 -6.43 5.34
C PHE A 137 -11.61 -6.74 4.26
N LEU A 138 -11.31 -6.57 2.97
CA LEU A 138 -12.25 -6.93 1.89
C LEU A 138 -12.38 -8.45 1.66
N ARG A 139 -11.46 -9.28 2.19
CA ARG A 139 -11.56 -10.74 2.09
C ARG A 139 -12.83 -11.28 2.74
N TYR A 140 -13.25 -10.71 3.86
CA TYR A 140 -14.48 -11.10 4.53
C TYR A 140 -15.69 -10.96 3.59
N HIS A 141 -15.82 -9.88 2.86
CA HIS A 141 -16.89 -9.65 1.89
C HIS A 141 -16.87 -10.67 0.75
N VAL A 142 -15.68 -11.02 0.25
CA VAL A 142 -15.55 -12.07 -0.78
C VAL A 142 -16.05 -13.41 -0.25
N LEU A 143 -15.65 -13.80 0.96
CA LEU A 143 -16.10 -15.04 1.59
C LEU A 143 -17.63 -15.05 1.84
N ALA A 144 -18.19 -13.92 2.25
CA ALA A 144 -19.62 -13.76 2.46
C ALA A 144 -20.44 -13.79 1.14
N GLY A 145 -19.79 -13.59 -0.01
CA GLY A 145 -20.46 -13.54 -1.31
C GLY A 145 -21.10 -12.19 -1.63
N GLU A 146 -20.84 -11.16 -0.81
CA GLU A 146 -21.35 -9.80 -1.01
C GLU A 146 -20.29 -8.74 -0.70
N LEU A 147 -19.94 -7.93 -1.67
CA LEU A 147 -19.12 -6.73 -1.48
C LEU A 147 -20.03 -5.57 -1.04
N ARG A 148 -20.17 -5.39 0.26
CA ARG A 148 -21.01 -4.35 0.87
C ARG A 148 -20.15 -3.12 1.15
N LEU A 149 -20.10 -2.17 0.23
CA LEU A 149 -19.20 -1.02 0.26
C LEU A 149 -19.89 0.24 -0.24
N SER A 150 -19.38 1.42 0.11
CA SER A 150 -19.98 2.70 -0.26
C SER A 150 -19.28 3.37 -1.45
N THR A 151 -18.87 2.61 -2.46
CA THR A 151 -18.14 3.14 -3.64
C THR A 151 -19.02 3.66 -4.77
N GLY A 152 -20.33 3.45 -4.70
CA GLY A 152 -21.26 3.87 -5.75
C GLY A 152 -20.94 3.23 -7.10
N THR A 153 -20.97 4.04 -8.14
CA THR A 153 -20.60 3.67 -9.51
C THR A 153 -19.16 4.08 -9.86
N GLY A 154 -18.41 4.63 -8.91
CA GLY A 154 -17.04 5.06 -9.15
C GLY A 154 -16.11 3.87 -9.37
N ALA A 155 -15.02 4.11 -10.10
CA ALA A 155 -14.05 3.10 -10.46
C ALA A 155 -12.65 3.39 -9.90
N GLU A 156 -11.87 2.36 -9.71
CA GLU A 156 -10.49 2.42 -9.22
C GLU A 156 -9.60 1.49 -10.05
N ALA A 157 -8.36 1.88 -10.28
CA ALA A 157 -7.37 1.07 -11.00
C ALA A 157 -6.56 0.20 -10.03
N TRP A 158 -7.19 -0.87 -9.52
CA TRP A 158 -6.63 -1.79 -8.51
C TRP A 158 -5.30 -2.39 -8.95
N ILE A 159 -4.29 -2.30 -8.09
CA ILE A 159 -2.95 -2.78 -8.40
C ILE A 159 -2.59 -4.07 -7.67
N ASP A 160 -1.90 -5.00 -8.36
CA ASP A 160 -1.27 -6.15 -7.71
C ASP A 160 -0.07 -5.68 -6.86
N THR A 161 -0.06 -6.01 -5.57
CA THR A 161 1.07 -5.67 -4.67
C THR A 161 2.38 -6.35 -5.06
N ASN A 162 2.39 -7.36 -5.93
CA ASN A 162 3.62 -7.89 -6.50
C ASN A 162 4.28 -6.85 -7.42
N ASP A 163 3.52 -6.13 -8.25
CA ASP A 163 4.05 -5.03 -9.05
C ASP A 163 4.58 -3.89 -8.16
N VAL A 164 3.86 -3.56 -7.07
CA VAL A 164 4.34 -2.59 -6.08
C VAL A 164 5.68 -3.04 -5.48
N GLY A 165 5.79 -4.31 -5.06
CA GLY A 165 7.02 -4.88 -4.53
C GLY A 165 8.19 -4.84 -5.51
N ASP A 166 7.92 -5.14 -6.79
CA ASP A 166 8.91 -5.09 -7.87
C ASP A 166 9.42 -3.66 -8.10
N VAL A 167 8.50 -2.67 -8.17
CA VAL A 167 8.84 -1.25 -8.32
C VAL A 167 9.63 -0.75 -7.11
N MET A 168 9.15 -1.02 -5.88
CA MET A 168 9.85 -0.62 -4.66
C MET A 168 11.27 -1.18 -4.60
N THR A 169 11.44 -2.46 -4.95
CA THR A 169 12.76 -3.10 -4.97
C THR A 169 13.67 -2.49 -6.02
N THR A 170 13.14 -2.21 -7.21
CA THR A 170 13.91 -1.54 -8.26
C THR A 170 14.33 -0.15 -7.82
N ALA A 171 13.40 0.62 -7.23
CA ALA A 171 13.69 1.94 -6.68
C ALA A 171 14.72 1.91 -5.53
N LEU A 172 14.77 0.88 -4.71
CA LEU A 172 15.80 0.70 -3.67
C LEU A 172 17.21 0.46 -4.25
N LEU A 173 17.28 -0.21 -5.40
CA LEU A 173 18.56 -0.66 -5.97
C LEU A 173 19.10 0.25 -7.07
N ASP A 174 18.24 1.02 -7.74
CA ASP A 174 18.61 1.87 -8.87
C ASP A 174 18.53 3.37 -8.50
N PRO A 175 19.65 4.09 -8.52
CA PRO A 175 19.68 5.52 -8.23
C PRO A 175 18.96 6.40 -9.28
N ALA A 176 18.62 5.86 -10.44
CA ALA A 176 17.85 6.59 -11.47
C ALA A 176 16.46 7.06 -10.96
N TYR A 177 15.98 6.48 -9.88
CA TYR A 177 14.69 6.84 -9.28
C TYR A 177 14.81 7.81 -8.09
N VAL A 178 16.00 8.32 -7.76
CA VAL A 178 16.19 9.35 -6.73
C VAL A 178 15.46 10.62 -7.12
N GLY A 179 14.78 11.24 -6.13
CA GLY A 179 14.02 12.48 -6.31
C GLY A 179 12.72 12.31 -7.12
N ARG A 180 12.24 11.08 -7.30
CA ARG A 180 11.04 10.80 -8.09
C ARG A 180 9.85 10.40 -7.23
N VAL A 181 8.67 10.89 -7.63
CA VAL A 181 7.36 10.38 -7.20
C VAL A 181 6.85 9.46 -8.29
N LEU A 182 6.50 8.24 -7.93
CA LEU A 182 6.09 7.16 -8.84
C LEU A 182 4.63 6.76 -8.55
N PRO A 183 3.64 7.34 -9.25
CA PRO A 183 2.26 6.91 -9.13
C PRO A 183 2.08 5.55 -9.84
N LEU A 184 1.49 4.58 -9.14
CA LEU A 184 1.29 3.23 -9.67
C LEU A 184 -0.20 2.87 -9.66
N SER A 185 -0.63 2.15 -10.70
CA SER A 185 -1.97 1.57 -10.77
C SER A 185 -2.00 0.25 -11.52
N GLY A 186 -3.10 -0.46 -11.44
CA GLY A 186 -3.44 -1.49 -12.42
C GLY A 186 -3.64 -0.88 -13.83
N PRO A 187 -3.78 -1.73 -14.85
CA PRO A 187 -3.79 -1.27 -16.25
C PRO A 187 -5.14 -0.68 -16.69
N ARG A 188 -6.19 -0.82 -15.89
CA ARG A 188 -7.54 -0.29 -16.15
C ARG A 188 -8.27 0.01 -14.86
N THR A 189 -9.25 0.89 -14.95
CA THR A 189 -10.20 1.16 -13.86
C THR A 189 -11.32 0.13 -13.86
N LEU A 190 -11.80 -0.25 -12.67
CA LEU A 190 -12.89 -1.17 -12.46
C LEU A 190 -13.85 -0.61 -11.40
N THR A 191 -15.12 -0.62 -11.70
CA THR A 191 -16.20 -0.41 -10.72
C THR A 191 -16.29 -1.60 -9.79
N MET A 192 -16.91 -1.44 -8.62
CA MET A 192 -17.09 -2.55 -7.69
C MET A 192 -18.02 -3.64 -8.24
N THR A 193 -18.93 -3.29 -9.15
CA THR A 193 -19.76 -4.25 -9.90
C THR A 193 -18.90 -5.13 -10.82
N GLU A 194 -17.95 -4.55 -11.53
CA GLU A 194 -17.02 -5.31 -12.38
C GLU A 194 -16.07 -6.16 -11.54
N ILE A 195 -15.56 -5.63 -10.42
CA ILE A 195 -14.77 -6.41 -9.44
C ILE A 195 -15.55 -7.64 -8.95
N ALA A 196 -16.83 -7.47 -8.59
CA ALA A 196 -17.66 -8.58 -8.13
C ALA A 196 -17.83 -9.66 -9.23
N ALA A 197 -17.98 -9.26 -10.48
CA ALA A 197 -18.05 -10.18 -11.62
C ALA A 197 -16.74 -10.94 -11.86
N GLU A 198 -15.58 -10.24 -11.78
CA GLU A 198 -14.25 -10.84 -11.91
C GLU A 198 -13.98 -11.85 -10.77
N LEU A 199 -14.29 -11.47 -9.53
CA LEU A 199 -14.15 -12.34 -8.38
C LEU A 199 -15.10 -13.55 -8.44
N SER A 200 -16.35 -13.36 -8.93
CA SER A 200 -17.30 -14.46 -9.15
C SER A 200 -16.75 -15.48 -10.13
N THR A 201 -16.19 -14.99 -11.24
CA THR A 201 -15.59 -15.85 -12.27
C THR A 201 -14.40 -16.63 -11.71
N ALA A 202 -13.53 -15.95 -10.96
CA ALA A 202 -12.33 -16.56 -10.38
C ALA A 202 -12.65 -17.58 -9.29
N ALA A 203 -13.62 -17.27 -8.40
CA ALA A 203 -14.02 -18.12 -7.28
C ALA A 203 -15.00 -19.23 -7.66
N GLY A 204 -15.55 -19.23 -8.90
CA GLY A 204 -16.53 -20.22 -9.35
C GLY A 204 -17.87 -20.16 -8.62
N ARG A 205 -18.22 -19.04 -8.01
CA ARG A 205 -19.49 -18.81 -7.30
C ARG A 205 -19.92 -17.35 -7.39
N THR A 206 -21.19 -17.07 -7.18
CA THR A 206 -21.72 -15.70 -7.23
C THR A 206 -21.18 -14.86 -6.09
N ILE A 207 -20.63 -13.71 -6.43
CA ILE A 207 -20.27 -12.62 -5.53
C ILE A 207 -20.95 -11.37 -6.09
N SER A 208 -21.79 -10.71 -5.28
CA SER A 208 -22.54 -9.52 -5.68
C SER A 208 -21.93 -8.24 -5.09
N TYR A 209 -22.22 -7.12 -5.71
CA TYR A 209 -21.94 -5.80 -5.12
C TYR A 209 -23.24 -5.20 -4.56
N VAL A 210 -23.16 -4.70 -3.34
CA VAL A 210 -24.24 -3.95 -2.68
C VAL A 210 -23.71 -2.56 -2.37
N ASP A 211 -24.22 -1.55 -3.09
CA ASP A 211 -23.86 -0.15 -2.80
C ASP A 211 -24.54 0.31 -1.52
N LEU A 212 -23.74 0.61 -0.53
CA LEU A 212 -24.20 1.17 0.74
C LEU A 212 -24.20 2.70 0.69
N ASN A 213 -25.15 3.30 1.38
CA ASN A 213 -25.01 4.69 1.80
C ASN A 213 -23.77 4.81 2.71
N PRO A 214 -22.95 5.89 2.62
CA PRO A 214 -21.73 6.03 3.42
C PRO A 214 -21.94 5.90 4.95
N GLU A 215 -23.04 6.44 5.48
CA GLU A 215 -23.37 6.36 6.90
C GLU A 215 -23.75 4.92 7.34
N ALA A 216 -24.48 4.20 6.47
CA ALA A 216 -24.79 2.79 6.71
C ALA A 216 -23.54 1.93 6.66
N HIS A 217 -22.57 2.24 5.79
CA HIS A 217 -21.29 1.55 5.73
C HIS A 217 -20.48 1.78 7.02
N VAL A 218 -20.43 3.01 7.54
CA VAL A 218 -19.80 3.29 8.84
C VAL A 218 -20.47 2.47 9.95
N ALA A 219 -21.81 2.41 10.00
CA ALA A 219 -22.51 1.63 11.01
C ALA A 219 -22.15 0.14 10.93
N GLU A 220 -22.10 -0.47 9.74
CA GLU A 220 -21.67 -1.87 9.57
C GLU A 220 -20.23 -2.10 10.02
N MET A 221 -19.29 -1.17 9.73
CA MET A 221 -17.90 -1.27 10.20
C MET A 221 -17.78 -1.20 11.72
N LEU A 222 -18.58 -0.34 12.37
CA LEU A 222 -18.62 -0.27 13.85
C LEU A 222 -19.17 -1.57 14.46
N GLU A 223 -20.20 -2.17 13.86
CA GLU A 223 -20.73 -3.48 14.27
C GLU A 223 -19.70 -4.60 14.12
N GLN A 224 -18.80 -4.49 13.13
CA GLN A 224 -17.67 -5.40 12.92
C GLN A 224 -16.49 -5.14 13.87
N GLY A 225 -16.58 -4.12 14.71
CA GLY A 225 -15.60 -3.82 15.76
C GLY A 225 -14.53 -2.79 15.40
N LEU A 226 -14.66 -2.07 14.27
CA LEU A 226 -13.81 -0.91 14.02
C LEU A 226 -14.14 0.22 15.02
N ILE A 227 -13.15 1.02 15.36
CA ILE A 227 -13.38 2.27 16.10
C ILE A 227 -13.90 3.35 15.15
N GLN A 228 -14.59 4.34 15.69
CA GLN A 228 -15.24 5.41 14.93
C GLN A 228 -14.28 6.12 13.96
N GLU A 229 -13.09 6.49 14.44
CA GLU A 229 -12.07 7.20 13.65
C GLU A 229 -11.62 6.38 12.43
N ASP A 230 -11.39 5.07 12.58
CA ASP A 230 -10.97 4.19 11.50
C ASP A 230 -12.10 3.98 10.47
N ALA A 231 -13.34 3.81 10.94
CA ALA A 231 -14.50 3.64 10.07
C ALA A 231 -14.77 4.91 9.22
N GLU A 232 -14.62 6.09 9.81
CA GLU A 232 -14.75 7.37 9.09
C GLU A 232 -13.61 7.56 8.09
N ALA A 233 -12.38 7.21 8.44
CA ALA A 233 -11.24 7.27 7.52
C ALA A 233 -11.45 6.34 6.30
N VAL A 234 -11.96 5.14 6.51
CA VAL A 234 -12.30 4.20 5.42
C VAL A 234 -13.45 4.76 4.56
N ARG A 235 -14.49 5.33 5.17
CA ARG A 235 -15.58 6.04 4.45
C ARG A 235 -15.03 7.13 3.55
N ASP A 236 -14.13 7.97 4.06
CA ASP A 236 -13.58 9.10 3.31
C ASP A 236 -12.68 8.64 2.15
N LEU A 237 -11.91 7.56 2.34
CA LEU A 237 -11.16 6.92 1.27
C LEU A 237 -12.09 6.35 0.18
N PHE A 238 -13.21 5.73 0.55
CA PHE A 238 -14.19 5.26 -0.43
C PHE A 238 -14.97 6.40 -1.09
N ALA A 239 -15.11 7.54 -0.42
CA ALA A 239 -15.71 8.73 -1.02
C ALA A 239 -14.89 9.25 -2.21
N VAL A 240 -13.56 9.05 -2.22
CA VAL A 240 -12.69 9.37 -3.37
C VAL A 240 -13.11 8.54 -4.60
N ILE A 241 -13.36 7.24 -4.39
CA ILE A 241 -13.86 6.35 -5.46
C ILE A 241 -15.27 6.75 -5.86
N ARG A 242 -16.20 6.86 -4.90
CA ARG A 242 -17.60 7.21 -5.12
C ARG A 242 -17.79 8.49 -5.92
N ASN A 243 -16.93 9.47 -5.70
CA ASN A 243 -16.95 10.77 -6.37
C ASN A 243 -16.15 10.80 -7.69
N HIS A 244 -15.80 9.64 -8.25
CA HIS A 244 -15.09 9.48 -9.53
C HIS A 244 -13.71 10.18 -9.58
N ARG A 245 -13.04 10.33 -8.40
CA ARG A 245 -11.77 11.03 -8.30
C ARG A 245 -10.54 10.13 -8.46
N SER A 246 -10.75 8.81 -8.52
CA SER A 246 -9.70 7.80 -8.70
C SER A 246 -9.72 7.13 -10.09
N GLU A 247 -10.60 7.57 -10.99
CA GLU A 247 -10.80 7.00 -12.32
C GLU A 247 -9.71 7.41 -13.31
N TYR A 248 -8.48 7.03 -13.04
CA TYR A 248 -7.35 7.24 -13.93
C TYR A 248 -6.31 6.14 -13.77
N VAL A 249 -5.56 5.89 -14.83
CA VAL A 249 -4.47 4.93 -14.87
C VAL A 249 -3.13 5.68 -14.80
N SER A 250 -2.17 5.07 -14.10
CA SER A 250 -0.80 5.56 -14.00
C SER A 250 0.13 4.56 -14.71
N ASP A 251 1.13 5.04 -15.38
CA ASP A 251 2.09 4.24 -16.16
C ASP A 251 3.39 3.91 -15.39
N GLY A 252 3.45 4.22 -14.10
CA GLY A 252 4.66 4.08 -13.29
C GLY A 252 5.18 2.64 -13.22
N VAL A 253 4.32 1.62 -13.30
CA VAL A 253 4.77 0.21 -13.39
C VAL A 253 5.56 0.00 -14.67
N GLU A 254 5.02 0.44 -15.82
CA GLU A 254 5.67 0.29 -17.12
C GLU A 254 6.96 1.10 -17.22
N GLN A 255 6.95 2.34 -16.70
CA GLN A 255 8.15 3.19 -16.65
C GLN A 255 9.31 2.57 -15.86
N VAL A 256 9.01 1.87 -14.76
CA VAL A 256 10.04 1.29 -13.88
C VAL A 256 10.43 -0.12 -14.27
N LEU A 257 9.46 -0.95 -14.69
CA LEU A 257 9.66 -2.38 -14.92
C LEU A 257 9.77 -2.75 -16.41
N GLY A 258 9.48 -1.83 -17.34
CA GLY A 258 9.48 -2.09 -18.78
C GLY A 258 8.39 -3.06 -19.25
N ARG A 259 7.37 -3.27 -18.43
CA ARG A 259 6.20 -4.11 -18.73
C ARG A 259 4.93 -3.49 -18.16
N PRO A 260 3.75 -3.80 -18.72
CA PRO A 260 2.49 -3.34 -18.15
C PRO A 260 2.26 -3.91 -16.74
N ALA A 261 1.46 -3.20 -15.96
CA ALA A 261 0.96 -3.70 -14.68
C ALA A 261 0.10 -4.95 -14.89
N ARG A 262 0.09 -5.85 -13.90
CA ARG A 262 -0.74 -7.05 -13.92
C ARG A 262 -2.21 -6.69 -13.85
N ASP A 263 -3.03 -7.30 -14.72
CA ASP A 263 -4.48 -7.09 -14.71
C ASP A 263 -5.15 -7.76 -13.50
N PHE A 264 -6.23 -7.14 -13.01
CA PHE A 264 -7.00 -7.66 -11.88
C PHE A 264 -7.57 -9.06 -12.16
N THR A 265 -8.00 -9.35 -13.40
CA THR A 265 -8.48 -10.67 -13.81
C THR A 265 -7.42 -11.74 -13.64
N ASP A 266 -6.18 -11.47 -14.05
CA ASP A 266 -5.08 -12.43 -13.92
C ASP A 266 -4.71 -12.64 -12.45
N TRP A 267 -4.66 -11.55 -11.67
CA TRP A 267 -4.45 -11.62 -10.24
C TRP A 267 -5.55 -12.45 -9.54
N ALA A 268 -6.83 -12.20 -9.84
CA ALA A 268 -7.95 -12.90 -9.22
C ALA A 268 -7.92 -14.41 -9.55
N ARG A 269 -7.64 -14.77 -10.81
CA ARG A 269 -7.51 -16.17 -11.26
C ARG A 269 -6.39 -16.91 -10.52
N GLU A 270 -5.21 -16.29 -10.39
CA GLU A 270 -4.09 -16.91 -9.68
C GLU A 270 -4.35 -16.98 -8.16
N THR A 271 -4.99 -15.97 -7.60
CA THR A 271 -5.36 -15.95 -6.18
C THR A 271 -6.37 -17.04 -5.83
N ALA A 272 -7.37 -17.27 -6.68
CA ALA A 272 -8.36 -18.32 -6.47
C ALA A 272 -7.72 -19.73 -6.37
N LYS A 273 -6.66 -20.00 -7.16
CA LYS A 273 -5.94 -21.29 -7.10
C LYS A 273 -5.29 -21.58 -5.74
N THR A 274 -5.11 -20.57 -4.89
CA THR A 274 -4.55 -20.75 -3.54
C THR A 274 -5.57 -21.28 -2.53
N GLY A 275 -6.85 -21.36 -2.89
CA GLY A 275 -7.93 -21.74 -1.99
C GLY A 275 -8.30 -20.66 -0.96
N VAL A 276 -7.78 -19.42 -1.11
CA VAL A 276 -7.99 -18.34 -0.12
C VAL A 276 -9.47 -17.93 0.00
N TRP A 277 -10.28 -18.21 -1.02
CA TRP A 277 -11.71 -17.93 -1.07
C TRP A 277 -12.59 -19.20 -0.98
N ASP A 278 -11.99 -20.37 -0.75
CA ASP A 278 -12.74 -21.61 -0.52
C ASP A 278 -13.46 -21.53 0.83
N GLN A 279 -14.67 -22.09 0.88
CA GLN A 279 -15.53 -22.14 2.08
C GLN A 279 -15.37 -23.48 2.79
#